data_d4675d50a7137bfa7fea5e6bb502c8da
#
_entry.id   d4675d50a7137bfa7fea5e6bb502c8da
#
_cell.length_a   1.000
_cell.length_b   1.000
_cell.length_c   1.000
_cell.angle_alpha   90.00
_cell.angle_beta   90.00
_cell.angle_gamma   90.00
#
_symmetry.space_group_name_H-M   'P 1'
#
loop_
_entity.id
_entity.type
_entity.pdbx_description
1 polymer ?
#
loop_
_entity_poly.entity_id
_entity_poly.type
_entity_poly.pdbx_seq_one_letter_code
_entity_poly.pdbx_strand_id
1 'polypeptide(L)'
;MIHQEYFNKLVNVMTSETYLEEVKKARAEYIKIAGEVFEDDKSFEMRMTSFLEWYILAHPIKIKNKTPLKIYLDEYTASIKDEEREFFSGLVNTMHSVFEIKGQKKEFLKVRDLFSMENYLVSEDNSNHNFRKGDILEAKVFPFKGKYFFSNAFCFHPKKAGKFISSELKKMKKNNNPDISDFILRLSYMNLKWERARGIDAKEIYR
;
A
#
# COMPACT_ATOMS: atom_id res chain seq x y z
N MET A 1 -7.67 9.31 -2.10
CA MET A 1 -8.09 8.21 -3.03
C MET A 1 -9.34 8.67 -3.74
N ILE A 2 -9.43 8.40 -5.04
CA ILE A 2 -10.70 8.56 -5.76
C ILE A 2 -11.80 7.75 -5.05
N HIS A 3 -13.02 8.27 -4.98
CA HIS A 3 -14.15 7.63 -4.29
C HIS A 3 -13.83 7.18 -2.84
N GLN A 4 -13.19 8.06 -2.08
CA GLN A 4 -12.83 7.80 -0.68
C GLN A 4 -14.03 7.39 0.17
N GLU A 5 -15.22 7.91 -0.12
CA GLU A 5 -16.46 7.57 0.56
C GLU A 5 -16.82 6.08 0.47
N TYR A 6 -16.57 5.44 -0.69
CA TYR A 6 -16.81 3.99 -0.85
C TYR A 6 -15.83 3.18 -0.01
N PHE A 7 -14.55 3.58 -0.02
CA PHE A 7 -13.55 2.93 0.80
C PHE A 7 -13.84 3.09 2.29
N ASN A 8 -14.25 4.28 2.74
CA ASN A 8 -14.61 4.52 4.13
C ASN A 8 -15.82 3.69 4.57
N LYS A 9 -16.84 3.55 3.69
CA LYS A 9 -18.00 2.67 3.97
C LYS A 9 -17.56 1.21 4.18
N LEU A 10 -16.70 0.70 3.32
CA LEU A 10 -16.12 -0.64 3.45
C LEU A 10 -15.33 -0.79 4.75
N VAL A 11 -14.45 0.17 5.07
CA VAL A 11 -13.66 0.18 6.32
C VAL A 11 -14.58 0.15 7.52
N ASN A 12 -15.59 1.03 7.59
CA ASN A 12 -16.54 1.10 8.72
C ASN A 12 -17.26 -0.22 8.97
N VAL A 13 -17.67 -0.92 7.92
CA VAL A 13 -18.30 -2.24 8.04
C VAL A 13 -17.29 -3.28 8.53
N MET A 14 -16.12 -3.36 7.92
CA MET A 14 -15.12 -4.41 8.18
C MET A 14 -14.26 -4.16 9.43
N THR A 15 -14.45 -3.01 10.10
CA THR A 15 -13.85 -2.70 11.42
C THR A 15 -14.89 -2.54 12.52
N SER A 16 -16.17 -2.85 12.24
CA SER A 16 -17.27 -2.84 13.23
C SER A 16 -17.04 -3.85 14.34
N GLU A 17 -17.88 -3.81 15.38
CA GLU A 17 -17.80 -4.73 16.53
C GLU A 17 -17.70 -6.21 16.10
N THR A 18 -18.42 -6.58 15.03
CA THR A 18 -18.40 -7.94 14.46
C THR A 18 -17.00 -8.41 14.05
N TYR A 19 -16.14 -7.50 13.60
CA TYR A 19 -14.80 -7.81 13.10
C TYR A 19 -13.68 -7.32 14.03
N LEU A 20 -14.01 -6.73 15.18
CA LEU A 20 -13.04 -6.08 16.06
C LEU A 20 -11.89 -7.01 16.47
N GLU A 21 -12.18 -8.25 16.82
CA GLU A 21 -11.15 -9.23 17.20
C GLU A 21 -10.23 -9.60 16.03
N GLU A 22 -10.75 -9.67 14.82
CA GLU A 22 -9.94 -9.91 13.62
C GLU A 22 -9.05 -8.70 13.30
N VAL A 23 -9.55 -7.48 13.48
CA VAL A 23 -8.73 -6.24 13.33
C VAL A 23 -7.59 -6.22 14.34
N LYS A 24 -7.84 -6.59 15.61
CA LYS A 24 -6.78 -6.67 16.64
C LYS A 24 -5.71 -7.69 16.29
N LYS A 25 -6.10 -8.89 15.84
CA LYS A 25 -5.17 -9.93 15.39
C LYS A 25 -4.35 -9.47 14.19
N ALA A 26 -5.02 -8.91 13.18
CA ALA A 26 -4.37 -8.38 11.99
C ALA A 26 -3.37 -7.26 12.35
N ARG A 27 -3.75 -6.35 13.26
CA ARG A 27 -2.83 -5.30 13.73
C ARG A 27 -1.60 -5.90 14.41
N ALA A 28 -1.77 -6.91 15.26
CA ALA A 28 -0.65 -7.56 15.93
C ALA A 28 0.28 -8.27 14.93
N GLU A 29 -0.26 -8.88 13.87
CA GLU A 29 0.52 -9.50 12.79
C GLU A 29 1.27 -8.44 11.96
N TYR A 30 0.58 -7.35 11.59
CA TYR A 30 1.17 -6.25 10.84
C TYR A 30 2.34 -5.58 11.57
N ILE A 31 2.16 -5.27 12.86
CA ILE A 31 3.18 -4.62 13.69
C ILE A 31 4.46 -5.46 13.80
N LYS A 32 4.36 -6.78 13.83
CA LYS A 32 5.54 -7.68 13.89
C LYS A 32 6.46 -7.49 12.68
N ILE A 33 5.92 -7.13 11.52
CA ILE A 33 6.67 -7.00 10.27
C ILE A 33 6.98 -5.53 9.97
N ALA A 34 5.96 -4.68 10.02
CA ALA A 34 6.04 -3.27 9.64
C ALA A 34 6.52 -2.33 10.77
N GLY A 35 6.60 -2.85 11.99
CA GLY A 35 6.95 -2.08 13.20
C GLY A 35 5.76 -1.36 13.83
N GLU A 36 5.83 -1.14 15.12
CA GLU A 36 4.83 -0.38 15.87
C GLU A 36 5.02 1.12 15.66
N VAL A 37 3.91 1.83 15.45
CA VAL A 37 3.89 3.28 15.29
C VAL A 37 3.19 3.94 16.47
N PHE A 38 3.67 5.13 16.84
CA PHE A 38 3.15 5.94 17.94
C PHE A 38 2.65 7.28 17.39
N GLU A 39 1.76 7.94 18.12
CA GLU A 39 1.12 9.20 17.71
C GLU A 39 2.11 10.34 17.44
N ASP A 40 3.29 10.29 18.07
CA ASP A 40 4.38 11.26 17.87
C ASP A 40 5.28 10.97 16.65
N ASP A 41 5.10 9.83 15.99
CA ASP A 41 5.78 9.55 14.71
C ASP A 41 5.25 10.45 13.59
N LYS A 42 6.14 11.06 12.83
CA LYS A 42 5.76 11.96 11.72
C LYS A 42 4.87 11.31 10.67
N SER A 43 5.01 10.00 10.49
CA SER A 43 4.28 9.22 9.50
C SER A 43 3.10 8.44 10.10
N PHE A 44 2.68 8.73 11.34
CA PHE A 44 1.64 7.98 12.06
C PHE A 44 0.38 7.78 11.22
N GLU A 45 -0.27 8.86 10.78
CA GLU A 45 -1.51 8.83 9.99
C GLU A 45 -1.35 8.00 8.70
N MET A 46 -0.24 8.17 8.00
CA MET A 46 0.04 7.45 6.76
C MET A 46 0.21 5.95 7.02
N ARG A 47 0.86 5.58 8.12
CA ARG A 47 1.08 4.18 8.50
C ARG A 47 -0.19 3.52 9.02
N MET A 48 -1.05 4.25 9.71
CA MET A 48 -2.37 3.77 10.10
C MET A 48 -3.24 3.52 8.85
N THR A 49 -3.18 4.41 7.88
CA THR A 49 -3.85 4.22 6.58
C THR A 49 -3.29 2.99 5.86
N SER A 50 -1.95 2.80 5.85
CA SER A 50 -1.29 1.63 5.26
C SER A 50 -1.73 0.32 5.92
N PHE A 51 -1.84 0.29 7.26
CA PHE A 51 -2.37 -0.84 7.99
C PHE A 51 -3.81 -1.16 7.59
N LEU A 52 -4.71 -0.16 7.56
CA LEU A 52 -6.10 -0.37 7.19
C LEU A 52 -6.24 -0.89 5.75
N GLU A 53 -5.49 -0.32 4.82
CA GLU A 53 -5.47 -0.82 3.45
C GLU A 53 -4.90 -2.24 3.35
N TRP A 54 -3.85 -2.58 4.10
CA TRP A 54 -3.33 -3.94 4.13
C TRP A 54 -4.35 -4.92 4.71
N TYR A 55 -5.02 -4.57 5.83
CA TYR A 55 -6.08 -5.38 6.42
C TYR A 55 -7.21 -5.65 5.43
N ILE A 56 -7.72 -4.60 4.79
CA ILE A 56 -8.87 -4.68 3.87
C ILE A 56 -8.55 -5.44 2.59
N LEU A 57 -7.37 -5.21 2.00
CA LEU A 57 -7.06 -5.67 0.64
C LEU A 57 -6.24 -6.96 0.61
N ALA A 58 -5.41 -7.21 1.62
CA ALA A 58 -4.41 -8.28 1.57
C ALA A 58 -4.51 -9.32 2.70
N HIS A 59 -5.00 -8.93 3.90
CA HIS A 59 -5.04 -9.84 5.04
C HIS A 59 -6.28 -10.75 5.00
N PRO A 60 -6.14 -12.10 4.91
CA PRO A 60 -7.30 -12.99 4.91
C PRO A 60 -7.82 -13.20 6.34
N ILE A 61 -9.12 -13.05 6.55
CA ILE A 61 -9.79 -13.48 7.78
C ILE A 61 -9.82 -15.01 7.80
N LYS A 62 -9.17 -15.61 8.79
CA LYS A 62 -8.88 -17.06 8.84
C LYS A 62 -10.11 -17.95 8.69
N ILE A 63 -11.22 -17.62 9.35
CA ILE A 63 -12.46 -18.41 9.34
C ILE A 63 -13.07 -18.46 7.92
N LYS A 64 -12.99 -17.37 7.16
CA LYS A 64 -13.57 -17.27 5.81
C LYS A 64 -12.55 -17.50 4.70
N ASN A 65 -11.26 -17.48 5.01
CA ASN A 65 -10.13 -17.56 4.06
C ASN A 65 -10.25 -16.56 2.90
N LYS A 66 -10.79 -15.39 3.20
CA LYS A 66 -11.00 -14.28 2.25
C LYS A 66 -10.59 -12.96 2.89
N THR A 67 -10.09 -12.03 2.07
CA THR A 67 -9.84 -10.67 2.55
C THR A 67 -11.15 -9.95 2.90
N PRO A 68 -11.14 -8.99 3.84
CA PRO A 68 -12.31 -8.17 4.17
C PRO A 68 -13.04 -7.61 2.95
N LEU A 69 -12.32 -7.10 1.95
CA LEU A 69 -12.92 -6.62 0.70
C LEU A 69 -13.73 -7.73 -0.02
N LYS A 70 -13.18 -8.94 -0.12
CA LYS A 70 -13.89 -10.06 -0.77
C LYS A 70 -15.11 -10.51 0.03
N ILE A 71 -15.02 -10.51 1.36
CA ILE A 71 -16.16 -10.79 2.24
C ILE A 71 -17.26 -9.74 2.03
N TYR A 72 -16.88 -8.46 2.02
CA TYR A 72 -17.83 -7.37 1.80
C TYR A 72 -18.55 -7.49 0.45
N LEU A 73 -17.81 -7.79 -0.62
CA LEU A 73 -18.41 -8.01 -1.94
C LEU A 73 -19.39 -9.19 -1.96
N ASP A 74 -19.08 -10.27 -1.26
CA ASP A 74 -19.96 -11.44 -1.21
C ASP A 74 -21.25 -11.17 -0.40
N GLU A 75 -21.13 -10.50 0.75
CA GLU A 75 -22.23 -10.35 1.70
C GLU A 75 -23.14 -9.15 1.40
N TYR A 76 -22.60 -8.11 0.76
CA TYR A 76 -23.33 -6.85 0.51
C TYR A 76 -23.62 -6.61 -0.98
N THR A 77 -23.45 -7.61 -1.84
CA THR A 77 -23.64 -7.52 -3.30
C THR A 77 -24.93 -6.80 -3.70
N ALA A 78 -26.07 -7.09 -3.03
CA ALA A 78 -27.37 -6.53 -3.38
C ALA A 78 -27.50 -5.03 -3.06
N SER A 79 -26.69 -4.50 -2.15
CA SER A 79 -26.72 -3.09 -1.72
C SER A 79 -25.65 -2.21 -2.39
N ILE A 80 -24.76 -2.81 -3.18
CA ILE A 80 -23.66 -2.11 -3.85
C ILE A 80 -24.14 -1.60 -5.21
N LYS A 81 -24.00 -0.29 -5.46
CA LYS A 81 -24.30 0.34 -6.75
C LYS A 81 -23.27 -0.06 -7.81
N ASP A 82 -23.60 0.06 -9.08
CA ASP A 82 -22.72 -0.37 -10.18
C ASP A 82 -21.36 0.34 -10.16
N GLU A 83 -21.32 1.65 -9.93
CA GLU A 83 -20.06 2.40 -9.84
C GLU A 83 -19.22 1.99 -8.63
N GLU A 84 -19.85 1.77 -7.48
CA GLU A 84 -19.21 1.26 -6.28
C GLU A 84 -18.66 -0.15 -6.51
N ARG A 85 -19.39 -0.99 -7.23
CA ARG A 85 -18.96 -2.34 -7.64
C ARG A 85 -17.74 -2.30 -8.55
N GLU A 86 -17.76 -1.42 -9.55
CA GLU A 86 -16.61 -1.22 -10.46
C GLU A 86 -15.37 -0.76 -9.68
N PHE A 87 -15.54 0.19 -8.74
CA PHE A 87 -14.47 0.65 -7.86
C PHE A 87 -13.89 -0.50 -7.02
N PHE A 88 -14.71 -1.28 -6.35
CA PHE A 88 -14.24 -2.42 -5.55
C PHE A 88 -13.61 -3.52 -6.41
N SER A 89 -14.10 -3.76 -7.61
CA SER A 89 -13.45 -4.67 -8.57
C SER A 89 -12.04 -4.20 -8.93
N GLY A 90 -11.86 -2.88 -9.06
CA GLY A 90 -10.53 -2.27 -9.21
C GLY A 90 -9.64 -2.55 -7.99
N LEU A 91 -10.17 -2.37 -6.78
CA LEU A 91 -9.42 -2.63 -5.55
C LEU A 91 -9.03 -4.11 -5.37
N VAL A 92 -9.84 -5.06 -5.84
CA VAL A 92 -9.46 -6.50 -5.86
C VAL A 92 -8.20 -6.74 -6.68
N ASN A 93 -7.98 -5.93 -7.72
CA ASN A 93 -6.83 -6.01 -8.63
C ASN A 93 -5.71 -5.03 -8.25
N THR A 94 -5.63 -4.63 -6.98
CA THR A 94 -4.59 -3.74 -6.48
C THR A 94 -3.22 -4.39 -6.56
N MET A 95 -2.26 -3.65 -7.10
CA MET A 95 -0.85 -3.98 -7.09
C MET A 95 -0.16 -3.25 -5.94
N HIS A 96 0.37 -3.97 -4.98
CA HIS A 96 1.21 -3.42 -3.91
C HIS A 96 2.68 -3.64 -4.28
N SER A 97 3.43 -2.58 -4.52
CA SER A 97 4.82 -2.67 -4.96
C SER A 97 5.64 -1.45 -4.55
N VAL A 98 6.91 -1.47 -4.92
CA VAL A 98 7.81 -0.32 -4.81
C VAL A 98 7.96 0.31 -6.18
N PHE A 99 7.64 1.58 -6.27
CA PHE A 99 7.66 2.34 -7.52
C PHE A 99 8.75 3.42 -7.51
N GLU A 100 9.33 3.66 -8.67
CA GLU A 100 10.17 4.84 -8.94
C GLU A 100 9.39 5.83 -9.79
N ILE A 101 9.34 7.09 -9.37
CA ILE A 101 8.76 8.18 -10.15
C ILE A 101 9.69 8.52 -11.33
N LYS A 102 9.21 8.33 -12.55
CA LYS A 102 9.95 8.64 -13.77
C LYS A 102 9.70 10.05 -14.29
N GLY A 103 8.60 10.66 -13.91
CA GLY A 103 8.22 12.01 -14.27
C GLY A 103 6.72 12.22 -14.23
N GLN A 104 6.30 13.46 -14.52
CA GLN A 104 4.91 13.85 -14.61
C GLN A 104 4.61 14.35 -16.02
N LYS A 105 3.46 14.00 -16.55
CA LYS A 105 2.96 14.47 -17.85
C LYS A 105 1.48 14.83 -17.73
N LYS A 106 1.16 16.12 -17.73
CA LYS A 106 -0.20 16.63 -17.47
C LYS A 106 -0.72 16.09 -16.13
N GLU A 107 -1.87 15.41 -16.16
CA GLU A 107 -2.58 14.79 -15.04
C GLU A 107 -2.08 13.38 -14.66
N PHE A 108 -1.00 12.90 -15.30
CA PHE A 108 -0.47 11.56 -15.06
C PHE A 108 0.95 11.58 -14.51
N LEU A 109 1.17 10.73 -13.52
CA LEU A 109 2.51 10.33 -13.07
C LEU A 109 2.95 9.10 -13.87
N LYS A 110 4.13 9.19 -14.48
CA LYS A 110 4.81 8.01 -15.02
C LYS A 110 5.60 7.36 -13.90
N VAL A 111 5.24 6.14 -13.55
CA VAL A 111 5.91 5.37 -12.51
C VAL A 111 6.45 4.06 -13.09
N ARG A 112 7.53 3.57 -12.51
CA ARG A 112 8.09 2.26 -12.83
C ARG A 112 8.03 1.37 -11.61
N ASP A 113 7.37 0.24 -11.73
CA ASP A 113 7.44 -0.82 -10.72
C ASP A 113 8.85 -1.43 -10.71
N LEU A 114 9.51 -1.41 -9.57
CA LEU A 114 10.89 -1.90 -9.44
C LEU A 114 10.99 -3.43 -9.37
N PHE A 115 9.87 -4.13 -9.14
CA PHE A 115 9.82 -5.59 -9.14
C PHE A 115 9.52 -6.16 -10.54
N SER A 116 8.39 -5.78 -11.14
CA SER A 116 8.01 -6.23 -12.48
C SER A 116 8.84 -5.57 -13.57
N MET A 117 9.36 -4.38 -13.32
CA MET A 117 10.03 -3.47 -14.26
C MET A 117 9.09 -2.83 -15.29
N GLU A 118 7.79 -2.97 -15.12
CA GLU A 118 6.76 -2.37 -15.95
C GLU A 118 6.57 -0.87 -15.64
N ASN A 119 6.05 -0.14 -16.62
CA ASN A 119 5.74 1.27 -16.47
C ASN A 119 4.24 1.48 -16.47
N TYR A 120 3.77 2.33 -15.56
CA TYR A 120 2.37 2.70 -15.44
C TYR A 120 2.20 4.21 -15.57
N LEU A 121 1.05 4.62 -16.12
CA LEU A 121 0.57 5.99 -16.07
C LEU A 121 -0.52 6.05 -15.01
N VAL A 122 -0.19 6.62 -13.87
CA VAL A 122 -1.12 6.74 -12.74
C VAL A 122 -1.74 8.11 -12.78
N SER A 123 -3.07 8.17 -12.75
CA SER A 123 -3.82 9.43 -12.72
C SER A 123 -3.61 10.13 -11.39
N GLU A 124 -3.27 11.40 -11.45
CA GLU A 124 -3.08 12.25 -10.28
C GLU A 124 -4.35 13.07 -10.05
N ASP A 125 -5.36 12.48 -9.43
CA ASP A 125 -6.56 13.18 -9.01
C ASP A 125 -6.27 13.92 -7.70
N ASN A 126 -6.00 15.23 -7.78
CA ASN A 126 -5.91 16.16 -6.65
C ASN A 126 -5.06 15.69 -5.46
N SER A 127 -4.06 14.85 -5.70
CA SER A 127 -3.15 14.45 -4.63
C SER A 127 -2.23 15.64 -4.29
N ASN A 128 -2.27 16.09 -3.04
CA ASN A 128 -1.36 17.10 -2.50
C ASN A 128 0.08 16.58 -2.35
N HIS A 129 0.40 15.43 -2.98
CA HIS A 129 1.72 14.82 -2.88
C HIS A 129 2.67 15.44 -3.91
N ASN A 130 3.73 16.04 -3.41
CA ASN A 130 4.76 16.67 -4.25
C ASN A 130 5.75 15.61 -4.77
N PHE A 131 5.30 14.75 -5.69
CA PHE A 131 6.13 13.73 -6.30
C PHE A 131 7.25 14.33 -7.14
N ARG A 132 8.47 13.81 -6.99
CA ARG A 132 9.64 14.25 -7.74
C ARG A 132 10.25 13.09 -8.52
N LYS A 133 10.76 13.37 -9.71
CA LYS A 133 11.50 12.38 -10.49
C LYS A 133 12.62 11.75 -9.66
N GLY A 134 12.68 10.44 -9.66
CA GLY A 134 13.64 9.63 -8.90
C GLY A 134 13.22 9.37 -7.45
N ASP A 135 12.04 9.79 -7.02
CA ASP A 135 11.49 9.35 -5.73
C ASP A 135 11.17 7.86 -5.81
N ILE A 136 11.47 7.17 -4.71
CA ILE A 136 11.16 5.76 -4.53
C ILE A 136 10.12 5.66 -3.44
N LEU A 137 9.02 5.01 -3.73
CA LEU A 137 7.92 4.86 -2.79
C LEU A 137 7.29 3.48 -2.85
N GLU A 138 6.93 2.98 -1.69
CA GLU A 138 5.94 1.93 -1.54
C GLU A 138 4.57 2.54 -1.75
N ALA A 139 3.76 1.91 -2.58
CA ALA A 139 2.39 2.34 -2.86
C ALA A 139 1.53 1.17 -3.34
N LYS A 140 0.23 1.38 -3.31
CA LYS A 140 -0.75 0.50 -3.95
C LYS A 140 -1.36 1.22 -5.15
N VAL A 141 -1.36 0.53 -6.29
CA VAL A 141 -1.92 1.01 -7.55
C VAL A 141 -3.07 0.09 -7.95
N PHE A 142 -4.22 0.65 -8.29
CA PHE A 142 -5.39 -0.10 -8.70
C PHE A 142 -6.01 0.46 -9.99
N PRO A 143 -6.58 -0.40 -10.87
CA PRO A 143 -7.28 0.03 -12.07
C PRO A 143 -8.71 0.48 -11.73
N PHE A 144 -9.17 1.56 -12.36
CA PHE A 144 -10.55 2.01 -12.32
C PHE A 144 -10.87 2.84 -13.55
N LYS A 145 -12.01 2.54 -14.23
CA LYS A 145 -12.47 3.23 -15.45
C LYS A 145 -11.36 3.40 -16.50
N GLY A 146 -10.61 2.34 -16.74
CA GLY A 146 -9.54 2.32 -17.76
C GLY A 146 -8.29 3.13 -17.41
N LYS A 147 -8.17 3.64 -16.19
CA LYS A 147 -7.00 4.36 -15.67
C LYS A 147 -6.44 3.64 -14.44
N TYR A 148 -5.20 3.98 -14.07
CA TYR A 148 -4.61 3.55 -12.79
C TYR A 148 -4.64 4.70 -11.79
N PHE A 149 -4.86 4.37 -10.52
CA PHE A 149 -4.89 5.32 -9.41
C PHE A 149 -4.05 4.80 -8.25
N PHE A 150 -3.47 5.71 -7.50
CA PHE A 150 -2.89 5.36 -6.21
C PHE A 150 -3.98 5.23 -5.14
N SER A 151 -3.73 4.36 -4.17
CA SER A 151 -4.42 4.41 -2.87
C SER A 151 -3.92 5.62 -2.06
N ASN A 152 -4.37 5.75 -0.79
CA ASN A 152 -3.96 6.87 0.05
C ASN A 152 -2.65 6.63 0.83
N ALA A 153 -2.20 5.39 0.91
CA ALA A 153 -1.03 5.03 1.71
C ALA A 153 0.24 5.03 0.86
N PHE A 154 1.21 5.84 1.27
CA PHE A 154 2.53 5.93 0.66
C PHE A 154 3.62 5.80 1.71
N CYS A 155 4.72 5.13 1.38
CA CYS A 155 5.94 5.17 2.16
C CYS A 155 7.09 5.60 1.25
N PHE A 156 7.57 6.85 1.41
CA PHE A 156 8.70 7.36 0.65
C PHE A 156 10.00 6.88 1.24
N HIS A 157 10.80 6.19 0.45
CA HIS A 157 12.11 5.72 0.87
C HIS A 157 13.21 6.73 0.51
N PRO A 158 14.24 6.88 1.36
CA PRO A 158 15.40 7.71 1.03
C PRO A 158 16.03 7.26 -0.30
N LYS A 159 16.42 8.19 -1.16
CA LYS A 159 17.06 7.86 -2.45
C LYS A 159 18.29 6.97 -2.29
N LYS A 160 19.02 7.13 -1.18
CA LYS A 160 20.19 6.29 -0.86
C LYS A 160 19.83 4.80 -0.64
N ALA A 161 18.58 4.49 -0.28
CA ALA A 161 18.07 3.13 -0.12
C ALA A 161 17.80 2.43 -1.47
N GLY A 162 17.72 3.17 -2.56
CA GLY A 162 17.30 2.65 -3.88
C GLY A 162 18.15 1.50 -4.41
N LYS A 163 19.47 1.52 -4.17
CA LYS A 163 20.36 0.42 -4.57
C LYS A 163 20.06 -0.87 -3.81
N PHE A 164 19.85 -0.77 -2.49
CA PHE A 164 19.47 -1.89 -1.64
C PHE A 164 18.12 -2.47 -2.10
N ILE A 165 17.10 -1.64 -2.18
CA ILE A 165 15.75 -2.05 -2.60
C ILE A 165 15.79 -2.77 -3.96
N SER A 166 16.42 -2.18 -4.96
CA SER A 166 16.54 -2.77 -6.31
C SER A 166 17.31 -4.09 -6.30
N SER A 167 18.34 -4.21 -5.46
CA SER A 167 19.13 -5.45 -5.34
C SER A 167 18.30 -6.58 -4.74
N GLU A 168 17.57 -6.31 -3.65
CA GLU A 168 16.72 -7.31 -2.98
C GLU A 168 15.57 -7.77 -3.88
N LEU A 169 14.87 -6.84 -4.56
CA LEU A 169 13.81 -7.18 -5.51
C LEU A 169 14.33 -8.06 -6.65
N LYS A 170 15.54 -7.79 -7.16
CA LYS A 170 16.18 -8.63 -8.18
C LYS A 170 16.51 -10.04 -7.67
N LYS A 171 16.98 -10.17 -6.42
CA LYS A 171 17.23 -11.46 -5.78
C LYS A 171 15.94 -12.26 -5.64
N MET A 172 14.86 -11.63 -5.17
CA MET A 172 13.56 -12.27 -5.01
C MET A 172 13.02 -12.76 -6.35
N LYS A 173 13.11 -11.94 -7.41
CA LYS A 173 12.71 -12.32 -8.77
C LYS A 173 13.53 -13.51 -9.30
N LYS A 174 14.86 -13.52 -9.08
CA LYS A 174 15.73 -14.64 -9.48
C LYS A 174 15.40 -15.95 -8.76
N ASN A 175 14.97 -15.86 -7.52
CA ASN A 175 14.61 -17.03 -6.70
C ASN A 175 13.17 -17.50 -6.92
N ASN A 176 12.47 -17.01 -7.96
CA ASN A 176 11.06 -17.28 -8.26
C ASN A 176 10.13 -17.07 -7.06
N ASN A 177 10.43 -16.08 -6.23
CA ASN A 177 9.54 -15.65 -5.15
C ASN A 177 8.65 -14.50 -5.65
N PRO A 178 7.39 -14.77 -6.07
CA PRO A 178 6.50 -13.75 -6.60
C PRO A 178 5.88 -12.87 -5.50
N ASP A 179 5.87 -13.36 -4.24
CA ASP A 179 5.29 -12.62 -3.11
C ASP A 179 6.35 -11.72 -2.46
N ILE A 180 6.21 -10.42 -2.72
CA ILE A 180 7.07 -9.39 -2.15
C ILE A 180 6.41 -8.69 -0.94
N SER A 181 5.24 -9.13 -0.50
CA SER A 181 4.43 -8.45 0.52
C SER A 181 5.19 -8.26 1.83
N ASP A 182 5.80 -9.33 2.35
CA ASP A 182 6.60 -9.25 3.59
C ASP A 182 7.83 -8.34 3.43
N PHE A 183 8.44 -8.35 2.25
CA PHE A 183 9.57 -7.48 1.98
C PHE A 183 9.16 -6.00 1.98
N ILE A 184 8.02 -5.68 1.38
CA ILE A 184 7.48 -4.32 1.37
C ILE A 184 7.20 -3.86 2.80
N LEU A 185 6.55 -4.68 3.63
CA LEU A 185 6.30 -4.33 5.03
C LEU A 185 7.60 -4.15 5.83
N ARG A 186 8.63 -4.96 5.56
CA ARG A 186 9.97 -4.75 6.15
C ARG A 186 10.62 -3.45 5.68
N LEU A 187 10.42 -3.05 4.43
CA LEU A 187 10.89 -1.74 3.94
C LEU A 187 10.21 -0.59 4.67
N SER A 188 8.90 -0.70 4.91
CA SER A 188 8.16 0.25 5.76
C SER A 188 8.77 0.35 7.15
N TYR A 189 9.15 -0.79 7.78
CA TYR A 189 9.83 -0.78 9.08
C TYR A 189 11.22 -0.15 9.03
N MET A 190 12.01 -0.43 7.99
CA MET A 190 13.31 0.22 7.81
C MET A 190 13.15 1.73 7.65
N ASN A 191 12.11 2.18 6.94
CA ASN A 191 11.81 3.59 6.82
C ASN A 191 11.44 4.22 8.17
N LEU A 192 10.60 3.55 8.98
CA LEU A 192 10.26 4.01 10.32
C LEU A 192 11.49 4.17 11.22
N LYS A 193 12.40 3.18 11.19
CA LYS A 193 13.68 3.27 11.92
C LYS A 193 14.52 4.46 11.46
N TRP A 194 14.56 4.70 10.15
CA TRP A 194 15.31 5.82 9.59
C TRP A 194 14.70 7.18 9.98
N GLU A 195 13.38 7.30 9.98
CA GLU A 195 12.68 8.51 10.43
C GLU A 195 12.95 8.83 11.89
N ARG A 196 13.03 7.81 12.77
CA ARG A 196 13.32 7.93 14.20
C ARG A 196 14.79 8.18 14.49
N ALA A 197 15.67 7.61 13.67
CA ALA A 197 17.11 7.69 13.85
C ALA A 197 17.67 8.99 13.27
N ARG A 198 17.63 10.08 14.05
CA ARG A 198 18.12 11.40 13.62
C ARG A 198 19.61 11.34 13.27
N GLY A 199 19.94 11.68 12.00
CA GLY A 199 21.33 11.82 11.55
C GLY A 199 22.03 10.51 11.11
N ILE A 200 21.39 9.36 11.18
CA ILE A 200 21.96 8.09 10.68
C ILE A 200 21.76 8.01 9.15
N ASP A 201 22.82 7.59 8.42
CA ASP A 201 22.71 7.39 6.97
C ASP A 201 21.75 6.23 6.68
N ALA A 202 20.86 6.44 5.70
CA ALA A 202 19.89 5.43 5.31
C ALA A 202 20.53 4.07 4.97
N LYS A 203 21.76 4.06 4.45
CA LYS A 203 22.50 2.83 4.12
C LYS A 203 22.83 1.95 5.35
N GLU A 204 22.87 2.52 6.55
CA GLU A 204 23.11 1.77 7.78
C GLU A 204 21.86 1.02 8.25
N ILE A 205 20.70 1.50 7.86
CA ILE A 205 19.39 0.92 8.22
C ILE A 205 18.90 -0.02 7.12
N TYR A 206 19.06 0.37 5.84
CA TYR A 206 18.70 -0.45 4.69
C TYR A 206 19.84 -1.42 4.31
N ARG A 207 19.84 -2.57 5.00
CA ARG A 207 20.85 -3.63 4.86
C ARG A 207 20.31 -5.01 5.24
#